data_17896b5a9105a06b449ee29f2babe785
#
_entry.id   17896b5a9105a06b449ee29f2babe785
#
_cell.length_a   1.000
_cell.length_b   1.000
_cell.length_c   1.000
_cell.angle_alpha   90.00
_cell.angle_beta   90.00
_cell.angle_gamma   90.00
#
_symmetry.space_group_name_H-M   'P 1'
#
loop_
_entity.id
_entity.type
_entity.pdbx_description
1 polymer ?
#
loop_
_entity_poly.entity_id
_entity_poly.type
_entity_poly.pdbx_seq_one_letter_code
_entity_poly.pdbx_strand_id
1 'polypeptide(L)'
;MLGAFETVLASPPAARPAPRRSARIGEVAALVGVRTSQLRLWEERGLLRPGRTPGTKYRVYDEAELRAAQVVALLRRGAYPFEIIEAVLGELRTTGSAQRVRAELGRREQELHARSLRRLRGSAALHDYLGDRGAAR
;
A
#
# COMPACT_ATOMS: atom_id res chain seq x y z
N MET A 1 3.68 -10.38 6.55
CA MET A 1 3.13 -9.29 5.75
C MET A 1 3.06 -9.57 4.26
N LEU A 2 4.14 -10.02 3.64
CA LEU A 2 4.13 -10.42 2.23
C LEU A 2 3.13 -11.53 1.93
N GLY A 3 2.92 -12.48 2.85
CA GLY A 3 1.93 -13.53 2.69
C GLY A 3 0.50 -13.02 2.55
N ALA A 4 0.11 -12.03 3.36
CA ALA A 4 -1.22 -11.42 3.27
C ALA A 4 -1.38 -10.61 1.97
N PHE A 5 -0.33 -9.91 1.56
CA PHE A 5 -0.29 -9.18 0.30
C PHE A 5 -0.42 -10.13 -0.89
N GLU A 6 0.32 -11.22 -0.89
CA GLU A 6 0.24 -12.25 -1.92
C GLU A 6 -1.14 -12.89 -1.99
N THR A 7 -1.80 -13.10 -0.85
CA THR A 7 -3.17 -13.61 -0.80
C THR A 7 -4.13 -12.67 -1.52
N VAL A 8 -4.01 -11.37 -1.30
CA VAL A 8 -4.83 -10.37 -2.00
C VAL A 8 -4.55 -10.38 -3.51
N LEU A 9 -3.28 -10.46 -3.90
CA LEU A 9 -2.89 -10.50 -5.31
C LEU A 9 -3.23 -11.82 -6.00
N ALA A 10 -3.13 -12.92 -5.27
CA ALA A 10 -3.44 -14.26 -5.80
C ALA A 10 -4.93 -14.53 -5.88
N SER A 11 -5.76 -13.72 -5.22
CA SER A 11 -7.21 -13.82 -5.42
C SER A 11 -7.50 -13.64 -6.91
N PRO A 12 -8.01 -14.66 -7.61
CA PRO A 12 -8.17 -14.56 -9.05
C PRO A 12 -9.04 -13.35 -9.36
N PRO A 13 -8.62 -12.50 -10.32
CA PRO A 13 -9.55 -11.55 -10.88
C PRO A 13 -10.71 -12.39 -11.39
N ALA A 14 -11.87 -12.19 -10.80
CA ALA A 14 -13.04 -13.01 -10.99
C ALA A 14 -13.11 -13.61 -12.38
N ALA A 15 -12.76 -14.89 -12.51
CA ALA A 15 -12.97 -15.66 -13.73
C ALA A 15 -14.47 -15.85 -14.02
N ARG A 16 -15.32 -15.24 -13.21
CA ARG A 16 -16.77 -15.20 -13.42
C ARG A 16 -17.14 -13.79 -13.84
N PRO A 17 -17.99 -13.61 -14.86
CA PRO A 17 -18.77 -12.40 -14.99
C PRO A 17 -19.77 -12.37 -13.82
N ALA A 18 -19.24 -12.30 -12.60
CA ALA A 18 -20.05 -11.95 -11.47
C ALA A 18 -20.62 -10.56 -11.74
N PRO A 19 -21.89 -10.29 -11.38
CA PRO A 19 -22.39 -8.94 -11.41
C PRO A 19 -21.33 -8.09 -10.71
N ARG A 20 -20.85 -7.08 -11.41
CA ARG A 20 -19.82 -6.16 -10.89
C ARG A 20 -20.27 -5.69 -9.52
N ARG A 21 -19.69 -6.26 -8.50
CA ARG A 21 -19.99 -5.84 -7.13
C ARG A 21 -19.44 -4.44 -6.97
N SER A 22 -20.36 -3.52 -6.98
CA SER A 22 -20.06 -2.17 -6.58
C SER A 22 -20.42 -2.03 -5.11
N ALA A 23 -19.44 -1.71 -4.30
CA ALA A 23 -19.63 -1.49 -2.87
C ALA A 23 -19.55 -0.01 -2.55
N ARG A 24 -20.38 0.42 -1.62
CA ARG A 24 -20.32 1.78 -1.09
C ARG A 24 -19.18 1.93 -0.10
N ILE A 25 -18.73 3.15 0.12
CA ILE A 25 -17.58 3.47 0.99
C ILE A 25 -17.69 2.82 2.38
N GLY A 26 -18.87 2.80 3.00
CA GLY A 26 -19.06 2.17 4.31
C GLY A 26 -18.84 0.66 4.28
N GLU A 27 -19.30 -0.01 3.24
CA GLU A 27 -19.10 -1.45 3.04
C GLU A 27 -17.61 -1.75 2.80
N VAL A 28 -16.95 -0.95 1.98
CA VAL A 28 -15.52 -1.08 1.69
C VAL A 28 -14.70 -0.89 2.97
N ALA A 29 -15.02 0.12 3.75
CA ALA A 29 -14.36 0.37 5.03
C ALA A 29 -14.46 -0.84 5.97
N ALA A 30 -15.65 -1.44 6.06
CA ALA A 30 -15.87 -2.64 6.87
C ALA A 30 -15.09 -3.85 6.33
N LEU A 31 -15.11 -4.07 5.01
CA LEU A 31 -14.39 -5.17 4.37
C LEU A 31 -12.87 -5.05 4.50
N VAL A 32 -12.37 -3.85 4.38
CA VAL A 32 -10.92 -3.57 4.42
C VAL A 32 -10.42 -3.40 5.86
N GLY A 33 -11.32 -3.13 6.79
CA GLY A 33 -10.98 -2.95 8.20
C GLY A 33 -10.37 -1.58 8.51
N VAL A 34 -10.84 -0.55 7.82
CA VAL A 34 -10.40 0.83 8.03
C VAL A 34 -11.62 1.74 8.24
N ARG A 35 -11.37 2.96 8.64
CA ARG A 35 -12.44 3.97 8.79
C ARG A 35 -12.73 4.62 7.44
N THR A 36 -13.96 5.08 7.26
CA THR A 36 -14.35 5.81 6.05
C THR A 36 -13.51 7.06 5.84
N SER A 37 -13.10 7.73 6.92
CA SER A 37 -12.21 8.88 6.87
C SER A 37 -10.84 8.55 6.26
N GLN A 38 -10.32 7.36 6.52
CA GLN A 38 -9.07 6.89 5.90
C GLN A 38 -9.24 6.66 4.40
N LEU A 39 -10.35 6.06 3.98
CA LEU A 39 -10.64 5.89 2.56
C LEU A 39 -10.77 7.23 1.84
N ARG A 40 -11.43 8.20 2.45
CA ARG A 40 -11.54 9.55 1.89
C ARG A 40 -10.18 10.22 1.75
N LEU A 41 -9.31 10.06 2.73
CA LEU A 41 -7.94 10.58 2.66
C LEU A 41 -7.19 9.95 1.48
N TRP A 42 -7.32 8.64 1.29
CA TRP A 42 -6.67 7.94 0.18
C TRP A 42 -7.24 8.37 -1.18
N GLU A 43 -8.53 8.66 -1.25
CA GLU A 43 -9.15 9.26 -2.44
C GLU A 43 -8.55 10.65 -2.73
N GLU A 44 -8.45 11.49 -1.71
CA GLU A 44 -7.89 12.84 -1.83
C GLU A 44 -6.44 12.82 -2.30
N ARG A 45 -5.68 11.80 -1.87
CA ARG A 45 -4.30 11.61 -2.30
C ARG A 45 -4.18 10.99 -3.70
N GLY A 46 -5.29 10.63 -4.32
CA GLY A 46 -5.30 10.00 -5.63
C GLY A 46 -4.91 8.52 -5.65
N LEU A 47 -4.81 7.89 -4.48
CA LEU A 47 -4.53 6.45 -4.37
C LEU A 47 -5.73 5.62 -4.81
N LEU A 48 -6.92 6.07 -4.48
CA LEU A 48 -8.18 5.42 -4.84
C LEU A 48 -8.99 6.33 -5.75
N ARG A 49 -9.64 5.72 -6.74
CA ARG A 49 -10.43 6.42 -7.74
C ARG A 49 -11.80 5.77 -7.88
N PRO A 50 -12.67 5.89 -6.86
CA PRO A 50 -14.00 5.31 -6.94
C PRO A 50 -14.82 6.00 -8.02
N GLY A 51 -15.68 5.21 -8.68
CA GLY A 51 -16.67 5.75 -9.56
C GLY A 51 -17.81 6.39 -8.77
N ARG A 52 -18.73 7.04 -9.47
CA ARG A 52 -19.93 7.59 -8.87
C ARG A 52 -21.16 7.01 -9.55
N THR A 53 -22.20 6.69 -8.78
CA THR A 53 -23.44 6.17 -9.30
C THR A 53 -24.15 7.27 -10.08
N PRO A 54 -24.61 7.01 -11.31
CA PRO A 54 -25.44 7.96 -12.04
C PRO A 54 -26.70 8.32 -11.24
N GLY A 55 -26.99 9.59 -11.14
CA GLY A 55 -28.16 10.10 -10.43
C GLY A 55 -27.92 10.50 -8.99
N THR A 56 -27.53 9.59 -8.12
CA THR A 56 -27.29 9.87 -6.69
C THR A 56 -25.89 10.36 -6.37
N LYS A 57 -24.94 10.19 -7.28
CA LYS A 57 -23.53 10.56 -7.14
C LYS A 57 -22.81 9.94 -5.92
N TYR A 58 -23.32 8.83 -5.40
CA TYR A 58 -22.65 8.11 -4.33
C TYR A 58 -21.35 7.48 -4.86
N ARG A 59 -20.33 7.47 -4.00
CA ARG A 59 -19.08 6.78 -4.29
C ARG A 59 -19.30 5.27 -4.38
N VAL A 60 -18.79 4.68 -5.44
CA VAL A 60 -18.93 3.26 -5.71
C VAL A 60 -17.56 2.68 -6.01
N TYR A 61 -17.19 1.67 -5.25
CA TYR A 61 -15.95 0.93 -5.46
C TYR A 61 -16.25 -0.33 -6.26
N ASP A 62 -15.67 -0.44 -7.45
CA ASP A 62 -15.70 -1.68 -8.21
C ASP A 62 -14.68 -2.68 -7.65
N GLU A 63 -14.59 -3.88 -8.23
CA GLU A 63 -13.65 -4.90 -7.76
C GLU A 63 -12.19 -4.43 -7.84
N ALA A 64 -11.83 -3.68 -8.88
CA ALA A 64 -10.47 -3.16 -9.03
C ALA A 64 -10.14 -2.14 -7.95
N GLU A 65 -11.06 -1.24 -7.64
CA GLU A 65 -10.86 -0.25 -6.59
C GLU A 65 -10.94 -0.87 -5.19
N LEU A 66 -11.76 -1.88 -4.99
CA LEU A 66 -11.78 -2.65 -3.74
C LEU A 66 -10.42 -3.32 -3.51
N ARG A 67 -9.86 -3.95 -4.55
CA ARG A 67 -8.53 -4.54 -4.51
C ARG A 67 -7.46 -3.50 -4.20
N ALA A 68 -7.52 -2.35 -4.85
CA ALA A 68 -6.61 -1.24 -4.57
C ALA A 68 -6.69 -0.80 -3.10
N ALA A 69 -7.88 -0.68 -2.54
CA ALA A 69 -8.08 -0.33 -1.13
C ALA A 69 -7.47 -1.38 -0.20
N GLN A 70 -7.64 -2.67 -0.52
CA GLN A 70 -7.02 -3.76 0.25
C GLN A 70 -5.50 -3.67 0.23
N VAL A 71 -4.91 -3.41 -0.93
CA VAL A 71 -3.46 -3.24 -1.09
C VAL A 71 -2.96 -2.05 -0.28
N VAL A 72 -3.63 -0.91 -0.36
CA VAL A 72 -3.26 0.29 0.42
C VAL A 72 -3.32 -0.01 1.91
N ALA A 73 -4.38 -0.66 2.39
CA ALA A 73 -4.54 -0.99 3.79
C ALA A 73 -3.41 -1.90 4.29
N LEU A 74 -3.06 -2.94 3.53
CA LEU A 74 -1.97 -3.84 3.88
C LEU A 74 -0.63 -3.13 3.94
N LEU A 75 -0.32 -2.31 2.95
CA LEU A 75 0.94 -1.57 2.90
C LEU A 75 1.01 -0.53 4.02
N ARG A 76 -0.08 0.13 4.35
CA ARG A 76 -0.13 1.07 5.48
C ARG A 76 0.05 0.38 6.82
N ARG A 77 -0.47 -0.83 6.99
CA ARG A 77 -0.21 -1.64 8.20
C ARG A 77 1.27 -1.98 8.35
N GLY A 78 1.96 -2.17 7.23
CA GLY A 78 3.40 -2.38 7.21
C GLY A 78 4.22 -1.11 7.28
N ALA A 79 3.60 0.04 7.52
CA ALA A 79 4.24 1.34 7.62
C ALA A 79 4.99 1.78 6.36
N TYR A 80 4.55 1.30 5.19
CA TYR A 80 5.11 1.78 3.93
C TYR A 80 4.69 3.22 3.67
N PRO A 81 5.61 4.08 3.21
CA PRO A 81 5.27 5.45 2.86
C PRO A 81 4.33 5.49 1.65
N PHE A 82 3.55 6.57 1.54
CA PHE A 82 2.59 6.73 0.45
C PHE A 82 3.24 6.71 -0.94
N GLU A 83 4.47 7.18 -1.07
CA GLU A 83 5.23 7.14 -2.33
C GLU A 83 5.40 5.72 -2.86
N ILE A 84 5.70 4.78 -1.97
CA ILE A 84 5.84 3.37 -2.33
C ILE A 84 4.48 2.77 -2.68
N ILE A 85 3.46 3.11 -1.92
CA ILE A 85 2.09 2.65 -2.19
C ILE A 85 1.63 3.13 -3.58
N GLU A 86 1.90 4.38 -3.92
CA GLU A 86 1.59 4.92 -5.24
C GLU A 86 2.29 4.15 -6.37
N ALA A 87 3.57 3.82 -6.18
CA ALA A 87 4.34 3.05 -7.15
C ALA A 87 3.76 1.63 -7.33
N VAL A 88 3.41 0.97 -6.23
CA VAL A 88 2.80 -0.37 -6.25
C VAL A 88 1.44 -0.35 -6.94
N LEU A 89 0.60 0.64 -6.63
CA LEU A 89 -0.70 0.79 -7.28
C LEU A 89 -0.57 1.09 -8.76
N GLY A 90 0.42 1.91 -9.14
CA GLY A 90 0.72 2.20 -10.54
C GLY A 90 1.04 0.92 -11.32
N GLU A 91 1.89 0.06 -10.78
CA GLU A 91 2.20 -1.23 -11.38
C GLU A 91 0.96 -2.13 -11.46
N LEU A 92 0.18 -2.20 -10.39
CA LEU A 92 -1.05 -3.01 -10.36
C LEU A 92 -2.03 -2.58 -11.44
N ARG A 93 -2.24 -1.28 -11.60
CA ARG A 93 -3.17 -0.72 -12.59
C ARG A 93 -2.67 -0.83 -14.02
N THR A 94 -1.37 -0.66 -14.22
CA THR A 94 -0.75 -0.67 -15.55
C THR A 94 -0.62 -2.07 -16.11
N THR A 95 -0.14 -3.00 -15.30
CA THR A 95 0.17 -4.36 -15.77
C THR A 95 -0.87 -5.39 -15.39
N GLY A 96 -1.60 -5.15 -14.30
CA GLY A 96 -2.46 -6.16 -13.69
C GLY A 96 -1.69 -7.40 -13.24
N SER A 97 -0.36 -7.39 -13.31
CA SER A 97 0.49 -8.53 -13.01
C SER A 97 0.88 -8.55 -11.54
N ALA A 98 0.40 -9.55 -10.83
CA ALA A 98 0.79 -9.78 -9.44
C ALA A 98 2.29 -10.00 -9.29
N GLN A 99 2.91 -10.65 -10.28
CA GLN A 99 4.35 -10.90 -10.29
C GLN A 99 5.16 -9.61 -10.37
N ARG A 100 4.77 -8.68 -11.24
CA ARG A 100 5.44 -7.38 -11.35
C ARG A 100 5.25 -6.53 -10.13
N VAL A 101 4.06 -6.56 -9.54
CA VAL A 101 3.78 -5.84 -8.28
C VAL A 101 4.65 -6.38 -7.16
N ARG A 102 4.78 -7.70 -7.04
CA ARG A 102 5.67 -8.33 -6.05
C ARG A 102 7.13 -7.97 -6.26
N ALA A 103 7.59 -7.97 -7.52
CA ALA A 103 8.96 -7.60 -7.86
C ALA A 103 9.24 -6.14 -7.51
N GLU A 104 8.34 -5.23 -7.81
CA GLU A 104 8.45 -3.81 -7.46
C GLU A 104 8.48 -3.61 -5.94
N LEU A 105 7.59 -4.29 -5.22
CA LEU A 105 7.56 -4.23 -3.77
C LEU A 105 8.86 -4.76 -3.16
N GLY A 106 9.36 -5.89 -3.66
CA GLY A 106 10.63 -6.47 -3.21
C GLY A 106 11.81 -5.52 -3.42
N ARG A 107 11.86 -4.86 -4.58
CA ARG A 107 12.88 -3.88 -4.88
C ARG A 107 12.80 -2.69 -3.92
N ARG A 108 11.62 -2.20 -3.64
CA ARG A 108 11.40 -1.08 -2.70
C ARG A 108 11.76 -1.46 -1.27
N GLU A 109 11.45 -2.69 -0.86
CA GLU A 109 11.86 -3.21 0.45
C GLU A 109 13.37 -3.26 0.58
N GLN A 110 14.08 -3.71 -0.46
CA GLN A 110 15.53 -3.73 -0.47
C GLN A 110 16.11 -2.33 -0.36
N GLU A 111 15.55 -1.36 -1.07
CA GLU A 111 15.94 0.05 -0.96
C GLU A 111 15.75 0.59 0.45
N LEU A 112 14.59 0.32 1.07
CA LEU A 112 14.30 0.73 2.44
C LEU A 112 15.25 0.07 3.43
N HIS A 113 15.51 -1.21 3.27
CA HIS A 113 16.44 -1.95 4.10
C HIS A 113 17.87 -1.38 3.98
N ALA A 114 18.32 -1.12 2.77
CA ALA A 114 19.62 -0.51 2.51
C ALA A 114 19.73 0.89 3.17
N ARG A 115 18.69 1.70 3.07
CA ARG A 115 18.62 3.01 3.75
C ARG A 115 18.69 2.86 5.27
N SER A 116 17.94 1.91 5.81
CA SER A 116 17.96 1.63 7.26
C SER A 116 19.33 1.18 7.73
N LEU A 117 20.01 0.30 6.99
CA LEU A 117 21.37 -0.11 7.30
C LEU A 117 22.34 1.06 7.24
N ARG A 118 22.24 1.94 6.25
CA ARG A 118 23.08 3.13 6.13
C ARG A 118 22.86 4.08 7.30
N ARG A 119 21.61 4.27 7.72
CA ARG A 119 21.30 5.10 8.90
C ARG A 119 21.88 4.50 10.17
N LEU A 120 21.75 3.20 10.35
CA LEU A 120 22.33 2.49 11.51
C LEU A 120 23.85 2.57 11.53
N ARG A 121 24.51 2.40 10.38
CA ARG A 121 25.96 2.56 10.26
C ARG A 121 26.39 3.98 10.56
N GLY A 122 25.67 4.99 10.04
CA GLY A 122 25.94 6.38 10.35
C GLY A 122 25.77 6.69 11.82
N SER A 123 24.72 6.21 12.46
CA SER A 123 24.45 6.38 13.89
C SER A 123 25.52 5.68 14.74
N ALA A 124 25.91 4.45 14.37
CA ALA A 124 26.96 3.71 15.07
C ALA A 124 28.30 4.41 14.95
N ALA A 125 28.67 4.87 13.76
CA ALA A 125 29.91 5.62 13.54
C ALA A 125 29.95 6.90 14.34
N LEU A 126 28.86 7.64 14.42
CA LEU A 126 28.74 8.85 15.20
C LEU A 126 28.85 8.54 16.71
N HIS A 127 28.18 7.49 17.15
CA HIS A 127 28.24 7.04 18.54
C HIS A 127 29.68 6.66 18.96
N ASP A 128 30.36 5.87 18.13
CA ASP A 128 31.75 5.48 18.34
C ASP A 128 32.67 6.71 18.41
N TYR A 129 32.50 7.65 17.50
CA TYR A 129 33.24 8.90 17.47
C TYR A 129 33.05 9.72 18.75
N LEU A 130 31.82 9.84 19.22
CA LEU A 130 31.50 10.54 20.46
C LEU A 130 32.00 9.79 21.70
N GLY A 131 31.94 8.44 21.65
CA GLY A 131 32.45 7.58 22.71
C GLY A 131 33.97 7.71 22.87
N ASP A 132 34.71 7.68 21.76
CA ASP A 132 36.18 7.89 21.77
C ASP A 132 36.56 9.24 22.30
N ARG A 133 35.85 10.29 21.96
CA ARG A 133 36.05 11.62 22.52
C ARG A 133 35.78 11.67 24.03
N GLY A 134 34.77 10.95 24.49
CA GLY A 134 34.47 10.81 25.90
C GLY A 134 35.58 10.07 26.68
N ALA A 135 36.13 9.02 26.05
CA ALA A 135 37.19 8.20 26.64
C ALA A 135 38.54 8.92 26.67
N ALA A 136 38.78 9.90 25.80
CA ALA A 136 40.02 10.71 25.78
C ALA A 136 40.09 11.79 26.86
N ARG A 137 39.06 11.91 27.66
CA ARG A 137 39.04 12.79 28.84
C ARG A 137 39.34 11.96 30.10
#